data_280a945f4c2773cc93698b0205f9e946
#
_entry.id   280a945f4c2773cc93698b0205f9e946
#
_cell.length_a   1.000
_cell.length_b   1.000
_cell.length_c   1.000
_cell.angle_alpha   90.00
_cell.angle_beta   90.00
_cell.angle_gamma   90.00
#
_symmetry.space_group_name_H-M   'P 1'
#
loop_
_entity.id
_entity.type
_entity.pdbx_description
1 polymer ?
#
loop_
_entity_poly.entity_id
_entity_poly.type
_entity_poly.pdbx_seq_one_letter_code
_entity_poly.pdbx_strand_id
1 'polypeptide(L)'
;MRLPLLALLFALLLTGCVKEPAAYLIEGGDHSITIERNKPYFWSDGWELDLVVARYPECQRRHELRRSGERLRVDLYDAGPGIFILNQGKRWYVAETRSCQMQQYEQAPPEPGQYLGSFREKNDRFDFQPEPKGKPAR
;
A
#
# COMPACT_ATOMS: atom_id res chain seq x y z
N MET A 1 -6.44 20.70 -42.52
CA MET A 1 -6.46 21.49 -41.29
C MET A 1 -7.36 20.92 -40.16
N ARG A 2 -8.04 19.81 -40.39
CA ARG A 2 -8.87 19.16 -39.35
C ARG A 2 -8.11 18.06 -38.59
N LEU A 3 -6.97 17.60 -39.10
CA LEU A 3 -6.12 16.56 -38.50
C LEU A 3 -5.50 16.95 -37.15
N PRO A 4 -4.94 18.16 -36.94
CA PRO A 4 -4.31 18.50 -35.68
C PRO A 4 -5.32 18.62 -34.52
N LEU A 5 -6.56 18.99 -34.81
CA LEU A 5 -7.60 19.08 -33.79
C LEU A 5 -8.04 17.69 -33.31
N LEU A 6 -8.12 16.72 -34.23
CA LEU A 6 -8.42 15.33 -33.91
C LEU A 6 -7.29 14.67 -33.10
N ALA A 7 -6.02 14.96 -33.44
CA ALA A 7 -4.86 14.46 -32.70
C ALA A 7 -4.80 15.03 -31.28
N LEU A 8 -5.17 16.31 -31.11
CA LEU A 8 -5.23 16.96 -29.81
C LEU A 8 -6.34 16.37 -28.94
N LEU A 9 -7.48 16.04 -29.55
CA LEU A 9 -8.60 15.40 -28.84
C LEU A 9 -8.24 13.98 -28.41
N PHE A 10 -7.47 13.25 -29.23
CA PHE A 10 -7.02 11.89 -28.93
C PHE A 10 -5.95 11.87 -27.82
N ALA A 11 -5.10 12.90 -27.73
CA ALA A 11 -4.09 13.06 -26.69
C ALA A 11 -4.73 13.31 -25.30
N LEU A 12 -5.90 13.97 -25.25
CA LEU A 12 -6.64 14.22 -24.02
C LEU A 12 -7.31 12.97 -23.45
N LEU A 13 -7.49 11.92 -24.25
CA LEU A 13 -8.07 10.66 -23.82
C LEU A 13 -7.05 9.71 -23.17
N LEU A 14 -5.77 10.07 -23.18
CA LEU A 14 -4.67 9.26 -22.62
C LEU A 14 -4.36 9.57 -21.14
N THR A 15 -5.15 10.42 -20.49
CA THR A 15 -5.03 10.66 -19.05
C THR A 15 -5.63 9.50 -18.29
N GLY A 16 -4.85 8.42 -18.19
CA GLY A 16 -5.26 7.20 -17.51
C GLY A 16 -5.18 7.30 -15.98
N CYS A 17 -5.65 6.24 -15.33
CA CYS A 17 -5.55 6.05 -13.88
C CYS A 17 -4.10 6.12 -13.42
N VAL A 18 -3.85 6.80 -12.30
CA VAL A 18 -2.56 6.74 -11.61
C VAL A 18 -2.58 5.55 -10.65
N LYS A 19 -1.67 4.61 -10.84
CA LYS A 19 -1.54 3.41 -10.03
C LYS A 19 -0.08 3.25 -9.60
N GLU A 20 0.16 3.29 -8.29
CA GLU A 20 1.51 3.26 -7.74
C GLU A 20 1.62 2.23 -6.62
N PRO A 21 2.48 1.19 -6.78
CA PRO A 21 2.75 0.22 -5.74
C PRO A 21 3.93 0.65 -4.86
N ALA A 22 3.87 0.29 -3.59
CA ALA A 22 4.98 0.38 -2.65
C ALA A 22 5.11 -0.97 -1.94
N ALA A 23 6.27 -1.60 -2.01
CA ALA A 23 6.48 -2.95 -1.53
C ALA A 23 7.47 -3.02 -0.35
N TYR A 24 7.09 -3.81 0.66
CA TYR A 24 8.01 -4.30 1.67
C TYR A 24 8.36 -5.75 1.33
N LEU A 25 9.64 -6.00 1.05
CA LEU A 25 10.14 -7.34 0.71
C LEU A 25 10.55 -8.06 1.99
N ILE A 26 9.91 -9.19 2.26
CA ILE A 26 10.17 -10.00 3.47
C ILE A 26 11.39 -10.89 3.24
N GLU A 27 11.35 -11.67 2.16
CA GLU A 27 12.46 -12.52 1.71
C GLU A 27 12.50 -12.48 0.18
N GLY A 28 13.38 -11.67 -0.38
CA GLY A 28 13.45 -11.52 -1.83
C GLY A 28 12.16 -10.97 -2.44
N GLY A 29 12.01 -11.09 -3.75
CA GLY A 29 10.85 -10.56 -4.48
C GLY A 29 9.59 -11.41 -4.40
N ASP A 30 9.72 -12.66 -3.95
CA ASP A 30 8.62 -13.63 -3.95
C ASP A 30 7.75 -13.58 -2.69
N HIS A 31 8.25 -12.94 -1.63
CA HIS A 31 7.55 -12.82 -0.34
C HIS A 31 7.47 -11.35 0.05
N SER A 32 6.28 -10.75 -0.04
CA SER A 32 6.11 -9.30 0.11
C SER A 32 4.75 -8.87 0.64
N ILE A 33 4.74 -7.70 1.25
CA ILE A 33 3.56 -6.92 1.58
C ILE A 33 3.61 -5.65 0.73
N THR A 34 2.62 -5.43 -0.10
CA THR A 34 2.57 -4.28 -1.01
C THR A 34 1.30 -3.48 -0.77
N ILE A 35 1.44 -2.17 -0.64
CA ILE A 35 0.32 -1.24 -0.70
C ILE A 35 0.32 -0.60 -2.08
N GLU A 36 -0.79 -0.72 -2.77
CA GLU A 36 -1.00 -0.10 -4.06
C GLU A 36 -2.01 1.03 -3.90
N ARG A 37 -1.61 2.24 -4.26
CA ARG A 37 -2.51 3.39 -4.28
C ARG A 37 -2.97 3.68 -5.70
N ASN A 38 -4.22 4.07 -5.84
CA ASN A 38 -4.85 4.31 -7.11
C ASN A 38 -5.77 5.52 -7.07
N LYS A 39 -5.67 6.38 -8.09
CA LYS A 39 -6.66 7.42 -8.39
C LYS A 39 -7.36 7.04 -9.70
N PRO A 40 -8.64 6.64 -9.64
CA PRO A 40 -9.38 6.27 -10.85
C PRO A 40 -9.56 7.45 -11.80
N TYR A 41 -9.60 8.68 -11.25
CA TYR A 41 -9.74 9.91 -12.01
C TYR A 41 -8.74 10.95 -11.49
N PHE A 42 -8.22 11.80 -12.39
CA PHE A 42 -7.27 12.85 -11.99
C PHE A 42 -7.89 13.89 -11.05
N TRP A 43 -9.23 14.02 -11.03
CA TRP A 43 -9.97 14.93 -10.13
C TRP A 43 -10.42 14.25 -8.83
N SER A 44 -10.08 12.98 -8.62
CA SER A 44 -10.45 12.26 -7.39
C SER A 44 -9.72 12.82 -6.18
N ASP A 45 -10.45 13.01 -5.08
CA ASP A 45 -9.87 13.37 -3.80
C ASP A 45 -9.39 12.10 -3.08
N GLY A 46 -8.12 12.14 -2.65
CA GLY A 46 -7.53 11.01 -1.93
C GLY A 46 -7.22 9.80 -2.81
N TRP A 47 -7.03 8.66 -2.17
CA TRP A 47 -6.53 7.45 -2.80
C TRP A 47 -7.37 6.23 -2.47
N GLU A 48 -7.64 5.41 -3.45
CA GLU A 48 -8.08 4.02 -3.24
C GLU A 48 -6.85 3.17 -2.94
N LEU A 49 -6.97 2.26 -1.98
CA LEU A 49 -5.88 1.43 -1.50
C LEU A 49 -6.18 -0.05 -1.59
N ASP A 50 -5.21 -0.80 -2.07
CA ASP A 50 -5.19 -2.25 -2.02
C ASP A 50 -3.96 -2.74 -1.27
N LEU A 51 -4.16 -3.77 -0.45
CA LEU A 51 -3.08 -4.54 0.14
C LEU A 51 -2.89 -5.81 -0.68
N VAL A 52 -1.70 -6.02 -1.19
CA VAL A 52 -1.33 -7.27 -1.87
C VAL A 52 -0.38 -8.05 -0.98
N VAL A 53 -0.82 -9.21 -0.54
CA VAL A 53 0.00 -10.16 0.23
C VAL A 53 0.45 -11.26 -0.72
N ALA A 54 1.75 -11.45 -0.86
CA ALA A 54 2.33 -12.41 -1.78
C ALA A 54 3.36 -13.30 -1.10
N ARG A 55 3.25 -14.59 -1.34
CA ARG A 55 4.25 -15.60 -0.98
C ARG A 55 4.26 -16.66 -2.07
N TYR A 56 5.00 -16.38 -3.12
CA TYR A 56 5.09 -17.30 -4.25
C TYR A 56 5.95 -18.53 -3.91
N PRO A 57 5.58 -19.71 -4.43
CA PRO A 57 4.41 -19.99 -5.27
C PRO A 57 3.12 -20.31 -4.49
N GLU A 58 3.11 -20.21 -3.16
CA GLU A 58 2.00 -20.68 -2.33
C GLU A 58 0.74 -19.86 -2.50
N CYS A 59 0.84 -18.52 -2.44
CA CYS A 59 -0.34 -17.67 -2.55
C CYS A 59 -0.02 -16.23 -2.97
N GLN A 60 -1.02 -15.58 -3.52
CA GLN A 60 -1.07 -14.12 -3.68
C GLN A 60 -2.53 -13.70 -3.59
N ARG A 61 -2.83 -12.70 -2.76
CA ARG A 61 -4.18 -12.15 -2.64
C ARG A 61 -4.14 -10.64 -2.55
N ARG A 62 -5.15 -10.03 -3.16
CA ARG A 62 -5.42 -8.59 -3.11
C ARG A 62 -6.59 -8.34 -2.19
N HIS A 63 -6.41 -7.40 -1.27
CA HIS A 63 -7.43 -7.00 -0.30
C HIS A 63 -7.67 -5.50 -0.40
N GLU A 64 -8.92 -5.10 -0.54
CA GLU A 64 -9.29 -3.70 -0.54
C GLU A 64 -9.19 -3.12 0.86
N LEU A 65 -8.48 -2.00 0.99
CA LEU A 65 -8.41 -1.23 2.23
C LEU A 65 -9.33 -0.01 2.14
N ARG A 66 -9.50 0.67 3.27
CA ARG A 66 -10.27 1.90 3.31
C ARG A 66 -9.55 3.00 2.53
N ARG A 67 -10.31 3.83 1.82
CA ARG A 67 -9.77 4.99 1.12
C ARG A 67 -9.01 5.90 2.08
N SER A 68 -7.94 6.51 1.57
CA SER A 68 -7.15 7.49 2.28
C SER A 68 -7.38 8.89 1.71
N GLY A 69 -7.18 9.92 2.54
CA GLY A 69 -7.01 11.29 2.05
C GLY A 69 -5.69 11.46 1.30
N GLU A 70 -5.36 12.70 0.94
CA GLU A 70 -4.12 13.01 0.20
C GLU A 70 -2.86 12.64 0.99
N ARG A 71 -2.92 12.73 2.31
CA ARG A 71 -1.80 12.33 3.19
C ARG A 71 -1.92 10.87 3.56
N LEU A 72 -1.57 10.02 2.62
CA LEU A 72 -1.58 8.58 2.81
C LEU A 72 -0.37 8.13 3.63
N ARG A 73 -0.66 7.39 4.71
CA ARG A 73 0.36 6.69 5.48
C ARG A 73 -0.22 5.38 6.03
N VAL A 74 0.52 4.29 5.81
CA VAL A 74 0.22 2.98 6.40
C VAL A 74 1.47 2.49 7.11
N ASP A 75 1.42 2.36 8.42
CA ASP A 75 2.52 1.82 9.22
C ASP A 75 2.52 0.30 9.17
N LEU A 76 3.70 -0.30 9.19
CA LEU A 76 3.89 -1.75 9.14
C LEU A 76 4.65 -2.24 10.37
N TYR A 77 4.14 -3.31 10.97
CA TYR A 77 4.72 -3.97 12.15
C TYR A 77 4.93 -5.46 11.89
N ASP A 78 6.01 -6.00 12.42
CA ASP A 78 6.26 -7.44 12.47
C ASP A 78 5.73 -7.98 13.80
N ALA A 79 4.70 -8.80 13.74
CA ALA A 79 4.03 -9.37 14.91
C ALA A 79 4.43 -10.84 15.17
N GLY A 80 5.43 -11.34 14.46
CA GLY A 80 5.91 -12.71 14.58
C GLY A 80 5.98 -13.42 13.23
N PRO A 81 6.39 -14.69 13.19
CA PRO A 81 6.61 -15.40 11.94
C PRO A 81 5.36 -15.41 11.04
N GLY A 82 5.46 -14.79 9.88
CA GLY A 82 4.39 -14.73 8.89
C GLY A 82 3.21 -13.83 9.24
N ILE A 83 3.28 -13.07 10.33
CA ILE A 83 2.21 -12.19 10.80
C ILE A 83 2.67 -10.73 10.76
N PHE A 84 1.93 -9.91 10.03
CA PHE A 84 2.19 -8.48 9.92
C PHE A 84 0.96 -7.68 10.31
N ILE A 85 1.17 -6.58 11.00
CA ILE A 85 0.12 -5.66 11.39
C ILE A 85 0.31 -4.35 10.65
N LEU A 86 -0.78 -3.82 10.11
CA LEU A 86 -0.80 -2.57 9.39
C LEU A 86 -1.73 -1.59 10.12
N ASN A 87 -1.28 -0.34 10.20
CA ASN A 87 -2.08 0.74 10.76
C ASN A 87 -2.31 1.85 9.74
N GLN A 88 -3.57 2.11 9.45
CA GLN A 88 -4.02 3.21 8.62
C GLN A 88 -4.87 4.16 9.47
N GLY A 89 -4.23 5.16 10.09
CA GLY A 89 -4.92 6.06 11.01
C GLY A 89 -5.51 5.33 12.21
N LYS A 90 -6.83 5.27 12.30
CA LYS A 90 -7.54 4.57 13.38
C LYS A 90 -7.85 3.11 13.06
N ARG A 91 -7.52 2.67 11.85
CA ARG A 91 -7.78 1.30 11.39
C ARG A 91 -6.56 0.44 11.51
N TRP A 92 -6.81 -0.79 11.95
CA TRP A 92 -5.77 -1.79 12.14
C TRP A 92 -6.14 -3.05 11.38
N TYR A 93 -5.15 -3.61 10.67
CA TYR A 93 -5.30 -4.82 9.89
C TYR A 93 -4.23 -5.82 10.28
N VAL A 94 -4.55 -7.10 10.20
CA VAL A 94 -3.57 -8.17 10.30
C VAL A 94 -3.48 -8.92 8.97
N ALA A 95 -2.27 -9.12 8.48
CA ALA A 95 -1.99 -9.91 7.29
C ALA A 95 -1.17 -11.14 7.66
N GLU A 96 -1.61 -12.29 7.17
CA GLU A 96 -0.91 -13.55 7.37
C GLU A 96 -0.37 -14.03 6.03
N THR A 97 0.95 -14.21 5.95
CA THR A 97 1.60 -14.50 4.67
C THR A 97 1.56 -15.98 4.26
N ARG A 98 1.26 -16.91 5.16
CA ARG A 98 1.15 -18.34 4.82
C ARG A 98 -0.06 -18.60 3.93
N SER A 99 -1.17 -17.96 4.21
CA SER A 99 -2.42 -18.07 3.46
C SER A 99 -2.77 -16.83 2.64
N CYS A 100 -1.96 -15.76 2.77
CA CYS A 100 -2.20 -14.44 2.16
C CYS A 100 -3.53 -13.81 2.60
N GLN A 101 -4.02 -14.18 3.78
CA GLN A 101 -5.28 -13.66 4.35
C GLN A 101 -5.05 -12.31 5.03
N MET A 102 -6.12 -11.53 5.10
CA MET A 102 -6.14 -10.26 5.82
C MET A 102 -7.45 -10.13 6.60
N GLN A 103 -7.37 -9.58 7.81
CA GLN A 103 -8.53 -9.24 8.62
C GLN A 103 -8.36 -7.84 9.19
N GLN A 104 -9.47 -7.14 9.37
CA GLN A 104 -9.48 -5.87 10.06
C GLN A 104 -9.80 -6.09 11.53
N TYR A 105 -9.03 -5.45 12.41
CA TYR A 105 -9.34 -5.41 13.84
C TYR A 105 -10.44 -4.39 14.14
N GLU A 106 -11.28 -4.69 15.09
CA GLU A 106 -12.27 -3.73 15.60
C GLU A 106 -11.63 -2.66 16.48
N GLN A 107 -10.54 -2.99 17.17
CA GLN A 107 -9.79 -2.10 18.04
C GLN A 107 -8.29 -2.24 17.80
N ALA A 108 -7.53 -1.23 18.21
CA ALA A 108 -6.09 -1.28 18.15
C ALA A 108 -5.55 -2.47 18.97
N PRO A 109 -4.65 -3.31 18.41
CA PRO A 109 -4.01 -4.36 19.20
C PRO A 109 -3.13 -3.74 20.30
N PRO A 110 -3.10 -4.34 21.51
CA PRO A 110 -2.29 -3.79 22.61
C PRO A 110 -0.80 -3.83 22.31
N GLU A 111 -0.35 -4.84 21.57
CA GLU A 111 1.06 -4.99 21.15
C GLU A 111 1.12 -5.34 19.66
N PRO A 112 1.28 -4.32 18.78
CA PRO A 112 1.32 -4.58 17.34
C PRO A 112 2.60 -5.27 16.88
N GLY A 113 3.64 -5.35 17.71
CA GLY A 113 4.92 -5.94 17.35
C GLY A 113 6.00 -4.90 17.05
N GLN A 114 7.04 -5.34 16.35
CA GLN A 114 8.15 -4.48 16.00
C GLN A 114 7.79 -3.57 14.83
N TYR A 115 7.96 -2.26 15.01
CA TYR A 115 7.74 -1.29 13.94
C TYR A 115 8.82 -1.43 12.87
N LEU A 116 8.40 -1.64 11.62
CA LEU A 116 9.30 -1.83 10.49
C LEU A 116 9.49 -0.57 9.64
N GLY A 117 8.48 0.27 9.57
CA GLY A 117 8.47 1.46 8.74
C GLY A 117 7.06 1.79 8.25
N SER A 118 6.97 2.59 7.22
CA SER A 118 5.67 3.03 6.67
C SER A 118 5.65 3.13 5.15
N PHE A 119 4.48 2.84 4.59
CA PHE A 119 4.17 3.13 3.19
C PHE A 119 3.67 4.56 3.12
N ARG A 120 4.41 5.44 2.46
CA ARG A 120 4.09 6.87 2.35
C ARG A 120 4.82 7.53 1.20
N GLU A 121 4.36 8.70 0.84
CA GLU A 121 5.05 9.52 -0.11
C GLU A 121 6.25 10.23 0.54
N LYS A 122 7.37 10.19 -0.14
CA LYS A 122 8.59 10.93 0.21
C LYS A 122 9.30 11.33 -1.08
N ASN A 123 9.65 12.59 -1.22
CA ASN A 123 10.30 13.14 -2.42
C ASN A 123 9.49 12.82 -3.71
N ASP A 124 8.17 13.06 -3.66
CA ASP A 124 7.23 12.84 -4.75
C ASP A 124 7.12 11.37 -5.24
N ARG A 125 7.57 10.43 -4.42
CA ARG A 125 7.47 8.99 -4.69
C ARG A 125 6.74 8.27 -3.57
N PHE A 126 5.79 7.43 -3.94
CA PHE A 126 5.14 6.53 -3.00
C PHE A 126 5.98 5.26 -2.87
N ASP A 127 6.51 5.02 -1.67
CA ASP A 127 7.36 3.87 -1.41
C ASP A 127 7.32 3.46 0.07
N PHE A 128 7.86 2.29 0.37
CA PHE A 128 8.08 1.87 1.75
C PHE A 128 9.30 2.59 2.32
N GLN A 129 9.09 3.29 3.44
CA GLN A 129 10.14 4.00 4.16
C GLN A 129 10.48 3.21 5.43
N PRO A 130 11.63 2.53 5.46
CA PRO A 130 12.01 1.73 6.63
C PRO A 130 12.29 2.62 7.84
N GLU A 131 12.08 2.06 9.04
CA GLU A 131 12.50 2.70 10.27
C GLU A 131 14.02 2.82 10.27
N PRO A 132 14.58 4.01 10.52
CA PRO A 132 16.03 4.16 10.63
C PRO A 132 16.59 3.29 11.76
N LYS A 133 17.72 2.62 11.49
CA LYS A 133 18.42 1.82 12.52
C LYS A 133 18.76 2.69 13.73
N GLY A 134 18.41 2.20 14.92
CA GLY A 134 18.70 2.87 16.19
C GLY A 134 17.60 3.78 16.72
N LYS A 135 16.46 3.93 16.03
CA LYS A 135 15.30 4.60 16.60
C LYS A 135 14.44 3.62 17.37
N PRO A 136 13.97 3.98 18.59
CA PRO A 136 13.02 3.15 19.32
C PRO A 136 11.69 3.09 18.57
N ALA A 137 11.03 1.94 18.65
CA ALA A 137 9.67 1.79 18.14
C ALA A 137 8.73 2.78 18.82
N ARG A 138 7.87 3.42 18.03
CA ARG A 138 6.85 4.35 18.54
C ARG A 138 5.59 3.61 18.94
#